data_56128fe3039192e858cb08a5c85cd276
#
_entry.id   56128fe3039192e858cb08a5c85cd276
#
_cell.length_a   1.000
_cell.length_b   1.000
_cell.length_c   1.000
_cell.angle_alpha   90.00
_cell.angle_beta   90.00
_cell.angle_gamma   90.00
#
_symmetry.space_group_name_H-M   'P 1'
#
loop_
_entity.id
_entity.type
_entity.pdbx_description
1 polymer ?
#
loop_
_entity_poly.entity_id
_entity_poly.type
_entity_poly.pdbx_seq_one_letter_code
_entity_poly.pdbx_strand_id
1 'polypeptide(L)'
;MLPAPGRLVRTATERTRLHMRKLSLALAMVFWLCPALAAQSAPASSASPGGQPPAGSSQLSAPAISSQPLAPAKVTAYTLPSALYQKARNLGRIHFRFQLISFVYGLFVLWLILRWKLAPRYRDWAERISRRRFFQSVVYSPLLLFTMAVLTLPADLYDQWISRQYGLSIQGWASWSWDWAKNLMITFVLGTILIWILYAVVRRSARRWWFYFWLCSLPIVLFVIFLSPWVIEPLFYKFQPLQQKDPALAASLEQMVQRAGEDIPPQRMFWMGAGEKTTELNAYVTGFGASKRIVVWDTTIAKLTTPQIVFVAGHEMGHYVLRHIPKELTFLALLFLVLFYLGYRSVGWVLSRWGEKWKIRGLDDWASLPVLIFLLAVLTFASNPVSSAVSRHLEHQADQYGLEVTHGLTPDSGQVAAGAFQKLGEVDLADPEPNPVDVFLFYSHPPIPDRIPFTLTYDPWSKGQPGEFVK
;
A
#
# COMPACT_ATOMS: atom_id res chain seq x y z
N MET A 1 -30.36 30.67 4.34
CA MET A 1 -29.62 29.53 4.90
C MET A 1 -29.40 28.51 3.79
N LEU A 2 -28.22 28.45 3.22
CA LEU A 2 -27.86 27.44 2.22
C LEU A 2 -27.35 26.21 2.95
N PRO A 3 -27.71 24.97 2.57
CA PRO A 3 -27.20 23.77 3.19
C PRO A 3 -25.73 23.57 2.84
N ALA A 4 -24.93 23.21 3.83
CA ALA A 4 -23.53 22.90 3.66
C ALA A 4 -23.33 21.66 2.74
N PRO A 5 -22.30 21.63 1.89
CA PRO A 5 -22.08 20.53 0.98
C PRO A 5 -21.68 19.26 1.75
N GLY A 6 -22.42 18.19 1.56
CA GLY A 6 -22.11 16.85 2.08
C GLY A 6 -20.77 16.35 1.58
N ARG A 7 -19.90 15.88 2.46
CA ARG A 7 -18.51 15.45 2.21
C ARG A 7 -18.39 13.92 2.21
N LEU A 8 -17.50 13.41 1.42
CA LEU A 8 -17.40 12.06 0.88
C LEU A 8 -16.02 11.40 1.13
N VAL A 9 -15.81 10.07 1.43
CA VAL A 9 -14.55 9.40 1.89
C VAL A 9 -14.36 7.89 1.69
N ARG A 10 -13.17 7.31 1.80
CA ARG A 10 -12.64 5.97 1.47
C ARG A 10 -11.98 5.12 2.54
N THR A 11 -11.67 3.84 2.15
CA THR A 11 -11.08 2.80 2.98
C THR A 11 -9.55 2.71 2.93
N ALA A 12 -8.95 2.08 3.90
CA ALA A 12 -7.58 2.14 4.34
C ALA A 12 -6.58 1.32 3.51
N THR A 13 -6.94 0.14 3.09
CA THR A 13 -6.09 -0.73 2.24
C THR A 13 -5.71 -0.08 0.91
N GLU A 14 -6.50 0.89 0.45
CA GLU A 14 -6.20 1.65 -0.74
C GLU A 14 -5.32 2.89 -0.49
N ARG A 15 -5.18 3.35 0.75
CA ARG A 15 -4.42 4.57 1.07
C ARG A 15 -2.93 4.39 1.12
N THR A 16 -2.45 3.32 1.69
CA THR A 16 -1.05 2.96 1.62
C THR A 16 -0.61 2.87 0.17
N ARG A 17 -1.53 2.46 -0.70
CA ARG A 17 -1.33 2.44 -2.16
C ARG A 17 -1.40 3.80 -2.83
N LEU A 18 -2.17 4.76 -2.30
CA LEU A 18 -2.27 6.09 -2.92
C LEU A 18 -1.05 6.96 -2.62
N HIS A 19 -0.48 6.91 -1.41
CA HIS A 19 0.84 7.49 -1.12
C HIS A 19 1.94 6.83 -1.94
N MET A 20 1.88 5.50 -2.12
CA MET A 20 2.81 4.75 -2.96
C MET A 20 2.60 4.98 -4.46
N ARG A 21 1.35 5.23 -4.92
CA ARG A 21 1.09 5.59 -6.32
C ARG A 21 1.61 6.98 -6.69
N LYS A 22 1.75 7.89 -5.74
CA LYS A 22 2.26 9.25 -5.99
C LYS A 22 3.78 9.30 -5.92
N LEU A 23 4.38 8.53 -5.04
CA LEU A 23 5.78 8.15 -5.11
C LEU A 23 6.03 7.34 -6.39
N SER A 24 5.05 6.58 -6.87
CA SER A 24 5.15 5.75 -8.06
C SER A 24 5.12 6.50 -9.39
N LEU A 25 4.71 7.74 -9.51
CA LEU A 25 4.99 8.51 -10.74
C LEU A 25 6.45 8.98 -10.80
N ALA A 26 7.10 9.21 -9.67
CA ALA A 26 8.54 9.47 -9.60
C ALA A 26 9.37 8.19 -9.38
N LEU A 27 8.81 7.23 -8.65
CA LEU A 27 9.37 5.92 -8.31
C LEU A 27 8.67 4.77 -9.05
N ALA A 28 7.75 5.04 -9.97
CA ALA A 28 7.14 4.00 -10.80
C ALA A 28 8.18 3.09 -11.48
N MET A 29 9.39 3.57 -11.62
CA MET A 29 10.54 2.75 -12.01
C MET A 29 11.16 1.91 -10.86
N VAL A 30 10.92 2.23 -9.59
CA VAL A 30 11.58 1.58 -8.42
C VAL A 30 10.61 0.79 -7.56
N PHE A 31 9.44 1.34 -7.24
CA PHE A 31 8.51 0.77 -6.25
C PHE A 31 7.36 -0.06 -6.86
N TRP A 32 7.34 -0.24 -8.14
CA TRP A 32 6.25 -0.91 -8.85
C TRP A 32 6.20 -2.42 -8.67
N LEU A 33 7.16 -3.00 -7.99
CA LEU A 33 7.33 -4.45 -7.86
C LEU A 33 6.86 -5.05 -6.53
N CYS A 34 6.19 -4.29 -5.64
CA CYS A 34 5.70 -4.89 -4.42
C CYS A 34 4.40 -4.29 -3.89
N PRO A 35 3.23 -4.86 -4.22
CA PRO A 35 1.98 -4.56 -3.53
C PRO A 35 2.03 -4.88 -2.02
N ALA A 36 2.83 -5.90 -1.62
CA ALA A 36 3.02 -6.26 -0.22
C ALA A 36 3.81 -5.23 0.60
N LEU A 37 4.69 -4.43 -0.04
CA LEU A 37 5.39 -3.31 0.60
C LEU A 37 4.51 -2.05 0.70
N ALA A 38 3.48 -1.96 -0.12
CA ALA A 38 2.55 -0.83 -0.14
C ALA A 38 1.67 -0.71 1.11
N ALA A 39 1.47 -1.80 1.82
CA ALA A 39 0.70 -1.83 3.07
C ALA A 39 1.48 -1.26 4.29
N GLN A 40 2.75 -0.90 4.14
CA GLN A 40 3.68 -0.77 5.27
C GLN A 40 4.17 0.65 5.60
N SER A 41 3.75 1.71 4.94
CA SER A 41 4.34 3.03 5.18
C SER A 41 3.34 4.15 5.44
N ALA A 42 3.10 4.47 6.68
CA ALA A 42 2.64 5.77 7.14
C ALA A 42 3.23 6.11 8.52
N PRO A 43 3.60 7.35 8.77
CA PRO A 43 4.54 7.81 9.77
C PRO A 43 4.01 8.43 11.08
N ALA A 44 4.79 8.41 12.17
CA ALA A 44 4.50 8.80 13.54
C ALA A 44 4.91 10.20 13.99
N SER A 45 4.26 10.76 15.01
CA SER A 45 4.81 11.80 15.87
C SER A 45 4.16 11.86 17.25
N SER A 46 5.01 12.17 18.21
CA SER A 46 4.77 12.23 19.65
C SER A 46 4.13 13.54 20.13
N ALA A 47 3.28 13.49 21.15
CA ALA A 47 3.28 14.41 22.31
C ALA A 47 2.21 14.03 23.33
N SER A 48 2.61 13.84 24.57
CA SER A 48 1.84 14.03 25.82
C SER A 48 1.93 15.51 26.25
N PRO A 49 1.13 16.08 27.19
CA PRO A 49 0.76 15.47 28.45
C PRO A 49 -0.64 15.85 29.05
N GLY A 50 -1.07 15.03 30.01
CA GLY A 50 -1.58 15.42 31.31
C GLY A 50 -2.82 16.32 31.43
N GLY A 51 -3.89 15.72 31.98
CA GLY A 51 -5.00 16.44 32.61
C GLY A 51 -5.87 15.48 33.40
N GLN A 52 -5.74 15.46 34.72
CA GLN A 52 -6.62 14.72 35.63
C GLN A 52 -8.03 15.36 35.65
N PRO A 53 -9.11 14.59 35.76
CA PRO A 53 -10.42 15.11 36.08
C PRO A 53 -10.65 15.15 37.60
N PRO A 54 -11.45 16.12 38.11
CA PRO A 54 -11.73 16.26 39.54
C PRO A 54 -12.77 15.26 40.02
N ALA A 55 -12.59 14.83 41.26
CA ALA A 55 -13.50 13.99 42.01
C ALA A 55 -14.78 14.77 42.38
N GLY A 56 -15.93 14.16 42.19
CA GLY A 56 -17.23 14.63 42.66
C GLY A 56 -18.17 13.45 42.88
N SER A 57 -18.39 13.12 44.16
CA SER A 57 -19.25 12.05 44.64
C SER A 57 -20.74 12.35 44.46
N SER A 58 -21.49 11.39 43.96
CA SER A 58 -22.92 11.22 44.33
C SER A 58 -23.34 9.76 44.05
N GLN A 59 -23.53 9.00 45.11
CA GLN A 59 -24.13 7.65 45.09
C GLN A 59 -25.62 7.81 44.77
N LEU A 60 -26.05 7.16 43.70
CA LEU A 60 -27.47 6.77 43.50
C LEU A 60 -27.45 5.27 43.16
N SER A 61 -28.00 4.50 44.07
CA SER A 61 -28.18 3.04 43.96
C SER A 61 -29.18 2.74 42.83
N ALA A 62 -28.73 2.11 41.76
CA ALA A 62 -29.55 1.50 40.73
C ALA A 62 -29.61 -0.02 40.93
N PRO A 63 -30.74 -0.73 40.61
CA PRO A 63 -30.92 -2.13 40.85
C PRO A 63 -29.93 -2.96 40.00
N ALA A 64 -29.40 -4.01 40.60
CA ALA A 64 -28.49 -4.96 39.96
C ALA A 64 -29.20 -5.68 38.80
N ILE A 65 -28.90 -5.21 37.57
CA ILE A 65 -29.15 -5.97 36.34
C ILE A 65 -28.00 -6.96 36.24
N SER A 66 -28.31 -8.25 36.32
CA SER A 66 -27.32 -9.31 36.08
C SER A 66 -26.81 -9.20 34.66
N SER A 67 -25.66 -8.59 34.48
CA SER A 67 -24.96 -8.57 33.21
C SER A 67 -24.24 -9.91 33.01
N GLN A 68 -24.95 -10.92 32.54
CA GLN A 68 -24.29 -11.96 31.79
C GLN A 68 -23.66 -11.27 30.54
N PRO A 69 -22.38 -11.51 30.21
CA PRO A 69 -21.84 -11.05 28.95
C PRO A 69 -22.64 -11.63 27.81
N LEU A 70 -23.40 -10.83 27.08
CA LEU A 70 -24.02 -11.28 25.84
C LEU A 70 -22.90 -11.86 24.97
N ALA A 71 -23.06 -13.10 24.53
CA ALA A 71 -22.18 -13.69 23.53
C ALA A 71 -22.13 -12.73 22.34
N PRO A 72 -20.95 -12.48 21.77
CA PRO A 72 -20.81 -11.54 20.65
C PRO A 72 -21.78 -11.93 19.54
N ALA A 73 -22.57 -10.95 19.06
CA ALA A 73 -23.55 -11.18 18.03
C ALA A 73 -22.87 -11.81 16.80
N LYS A 74 -23.43 -12.94 16.30
CA LYS A 74 -22.90 -13.61 15.12
C LYS A 74 -22.95 -12.67 13.92
N VAL A 75 -21.82 -12.55 13.23
CA VAL A 75 -21.74 -11.82 11.95
C VAL A 75 -22.40 -12.68 10.88
N THR A 76 -23.33 -12.12 10.13
CA THR A 76 -24.03 -12.80 9.02
C THR A 76 -23.78 -12.12 7.67
N ALA A 77 -23.44 -10.84 7.69
CA ALA A 77 -23.09 -10.05 6.52
C ALA A 77 -22.33 -8.80 6.98
N TYR A 78 -21.67 -8.12 6.03
CA TYR A 78 -21.05 -6.82 6.32
C TYR A 78 -22.13 -5.76 6.57
N THR A 79 -22.16 -5.25 7.77
CA THR A 79 -23.16 -4.26 8.20
C THR A 79 -22.49 -3.12 8.94
N LEU A 80 -22.95 -1.91 8.70
CA LEU A 80 -22.48 -0.70 9.37
C LEU A 80 -23.67 0.06 9.98
N PRO A 81 -23.52 0.65 11.18
CA PRO A 81 -24.47 1.65 11.67
C PRO A 81 -24.72 2.73 10.63
N SER A 82 -25.95 3.27 10.54
CA SER A 82 -26.36 4.18 9.48
C SER A 82 -25.42 5.36 9.26
N ALA A 83 -24.89 5.93 10.34
CA ALA A 83 -23.93 7.04 10.26
C ALA A 83 -22.58 6.60 9.64
N LEU A 84 -22.06 5.42 10.01
CA LEU A 84 -20.83 4.85 9.41
C LEU A 84 -21.08 4.39 7.98
N TYR A 85 -22.24 3.82 7.69
CA TYR A 85 -22.64 3.42 6.35
C TYR A 85 -22.56 4.59 5.37
N GLN A 86 -23.22 5.72 5.68
CA GLN A 86 -23.15 6.91 4.84
C GLN A 86 -21.73 7.46 4.74
N LYS A 87 -21.00 7.40 5.85
CA LYS A 87 -19.61 7.81 5.90
C LYS A 87 -18.74 6.94 4.99
N ALA A 88 -18.87 5.62 5.02
CA ALA A 88 -18.14 4.67 4.19
C ALA A 88 -18.51 4.79 2.70
N ARG A 89 -19.83 4.82 2.37
CA ARG A 89 -20.32 5.05 0.99
C ARG A 89 -19.80 6.34 0.39
N ASN A 90 -19.88 7.38 1.18
CA ASN A 90 -19.34 8.63 0.78
C ASN A 90 -17.83 8.51 0.55
N LEU A 91 -17.10 7.75 1.37
CA LEU A 91 -15.67 7.46 1.25
C LEU A 91 -15.31 6.80 -0.06
N GLY A 92 -15.96 5.74 -0.43
CA GLY A 92 -15.78 5.06 -1.69
C GLY A 92 -15.85 5.99 -2.89
N ARG A 93 -16.90 6.83 -2.97
CA ARG A 93 -17.13 7.73 -4.12
C ARG A 93 -16.05 8.78 -4.32
N ILE A 94 -15.55 9.45 -3.26
CA ILE A 94 -14.49 10.47 -3.44
C ILE A 94 -13.24 9.85 -4.02
N HIS A 95 -12.83 8.78 -3.54
CA HIS A 95 -11.57 8.20 -3.95
C HIS A 95 -11.64 7.55 -5.32
N PHE A 96 -12.68 6.90 -5.66
CA PHE A 96 -12.84 6.53 -7.05
C PHE A 96 -12.62 7.75 -7.97
N ARG A 97 -13.32 8.85 -7.65
CA ARG A 97 -13.12 10.11 -8.37
C ARG A 97 -11.71 10.66 -8.23
N PHE A 98 -11.19 10.68 -7.02
CA PHE A 98 -9.85 11.20 -6.77
C PHE A 98 -8.75 10.39 -7.44
N GLN A 99 -8.88 9.07 -7.56
CA GLN A 99 -7.92 8.25 -8.35
C GLN A 99 -7.91 8.65 -9.82
N LEU A 100 -9.09 8.78 -10.42
CA LEU A 100 -9.20 9.19 -11.82
C LEU A 100 -8.65 10.61 -12.02
N ILE A 101 -9.05 11.55 -11.15
CA ILE A 101 -8.58 12.95 -11.19
C ILE A 101 -7.07 13.00 -10.96
N SER A 102 -6.53 12.28 -9.99
CA SER A 102 -5.08 12.26 -9.70
C SER A 102 -4.27 11.66 -10.85
N PHE A 103 -4.81 10.66 -11.55
CA PHE A 103 -4.18 10.14 -12.75
C PHE A 103 -4.09 11.20 -13.85
N VAL A 104 -5.22 11.83 -14.19
CA VAL A 104 -5.27 12.91 -15.19
C VAL A 104 -4.39 14.09 -14.76
N TYR A 105 -4.43 14.46 -13.49
CA TYR A 105 -3.59 15.53 -12.93
C TYR A 105 -2.10 15.20 -13.02
N GLY A 106 -1.69 13.97 -12.77
CA GLY A 106 -0.30 13.52 -12.94
C GLY A 106 0.17 13.63 -14.41
N LEU A 107 -0.67 13.23 -15.36
CA LEU A 107 -0.39 13.42 -16.78
C LEU A 107 -0.32 14.91 -17.15
N PHE A 108 -1.18 15.74 -16.61
CA PHE A 108 -1.16 17.18 -16.80
C PHE A 108 0.11 17.82 -16.25
N VAL A 109 0.59 17.41 -15.08
CA VAL A 109 1.87 17.86 -14.51
C VAL A 109 3.03 17.51 -15.45
N LEU A 110 3.10 16.30 -15.97
CA LEU A 110 4.12 15.91 -16.94
C LEU A 110 4.03 16.74 -18.23
N TRP A 111 2.81 16.98 -18.70
CA TRP A 111 2.58 17.85 -19.85
C TRP A 111 3.02 19.29 -19.58
N LEU A 112 2.78 19.86 -18.39
CA LEU A 112 3.28 21.17 -18.00
C LEU A 112 4.81 21.24 -18.01
N ILE A 113 5.48 20.22 -17.47
CA ILE A 113 6.94 20.12 -17.46
C ILE A 113 7.50 20.17 -18.91
N LEU A 114 6.86 19.43 -19.82
CA LEU A 114 7.20 19.44 -21.26
C LEU A 114 6.86 20.79 -21.90
N ARG A 115 5.67 21.35 -21.63
CA ARG A 115 5.18 22.63 -22.21
C ARG A 115 6.03 23.81 -21.79
N TRP A 116 6.45 23.86 -20.54
CA TRP A 116 7.33 24.89 -19.99
C TRP A 116 8.80 24.64 -20.29
N LYS A 117 9.11 23.50 -20.93
CA LYS A 117 10.49 23.11 -21.29
C LYS A 117 11.42 23.09 -20.07
N LEU A 118 10.93 22.62 -18.91
CA LEU A 118 11.74 22.54 -17.69
C LEU A 118 12.82 21.46 -17.82
N ALA A 119 12.47 20.29 -18.36
CA ALA A 119 13.42 19.20 -18.56
C ALA A 119 14.64 19.57 -19.42
N PRO A 120 14.50 20.25 -20.58
CA PRO A 120 15.67 20.78 -21.31
C PRO A 120 16.50 21.80 -20.51
N ARG A 121 15.87 22.67 -19.72
CA ARG A 121 16.61 23.63 -18.86
C ARG A 121 17.46 22.92 -17.81
N TYR A 122 16.90 21.90 -17.15
CA TYR A 122 17.61 21.09 -16.14
C TYR A 122 18.76 20.30 -16.78
N ARG A 123 18.55 19.73 -17.97
CA ARG A 123 19.61 19.11 -18.76
C ARG A 123 20.74 20.13 -19.05
N ASP A 124 20.40 21.32 -19.54
CA ASP A 124 21.39 22.34 -19.90
C ASP A 124 22.19 22.78 -18.65
N TRP A 125 21.55 22.86 -17.48
CA TRP A 125 22.25 23.11 -16.22
C TRP A 125 23.19 21.96 -15.85
N ALA A 126 22.71 20.73 -15.91
CA ALA A 126 23.50 19.54 -15.60
C ALA A 126 24.72 19.42 -16.53
N GLU A 127 24.57 19.72 -17.83
CA GLU A 127 25.65 19.71 -18.82
C GLU A 127 26.67 20.85 -18.60
N ARG A 128 26.25 22.00 -18.07
CA ARG A 128 27.18 23.11 -17.69
C ARG A 128 28.00 22.77 -16.44
N ILE A 129 27.37 22.08 -15.45
CA ILE A 129 28.05 21.74 -14.19
C ILE A 129 29.08 20.62 -14.40
N SER A 130 28.79 19.63 -15.24
CA SER A 130 29.72 18.51 -15.44
C SER A 130 29.63 17.91 -16.84
N ARG A 131 30.82 17.54 -17.37
CA ARG A 131 30.92 16.73 -18.58
C ARG A 131 30.69 15.23 -18.34
N ARG A 132 30.78 14.76 -17.08
CA ARG A 132 30.61 13.36 -16.74
C ARG A 132 29.12 13.04 -16.52
N ARG A 133 28.62 12.06 -17.24
CA ARG A 133 27.19 11.68 -17.26
C ARG A 133 26.60 11.33 -15.90
N PHE A 134 27.38 10.70 -15.02
CA PHE A 134 26.92 10.42 -13.66
C PHE A 134 26.58 11.71 -12.90
N PHE A 135 27.47 12.70 -12.88
CA PHE A 135 27.21 13.97 -12.20
C PHE A 135 26.10 14.79 -12.86
N GLN A 136 25.93 14.65 -14.19
CA GLN A 136 24.74 15.21 -14.84
C GLN A 136 23.45 14.62 -14.30
N SER A 137 23.41 13.29 -14.07
CA SER A 137 22.26 12.61 -13.46
C SER A 137 22.00 13.11 -12.04
N VAL A 138 23.03 13.28 -11.22
CA VAL A 138 22.95 13.81 -9.84
C VAL A 138 22.39 15.23 -9.78
N VAL A 139 22.54 16.02 -10.83
CA VAL A 139 21.94 17.37 -10.93
C VAL A 139 20.54 17.30 -11.54
N TYR A 140 20.40 16.61 -12.67
CA TYR A 140 19.15 16.57 -13.44
C TYR A 140 18.02 15.88 -12.69
N SER A 141 18.30 14.70 -12.12
CA SER A 141 17.26 13.86 -11.53
C SER A 141 16.57 14.50 -10.31
N PRO A 142 17.30 15.02 -9.30
CA PRO A 142 16.67 15.71 -8.18
C PRO A 142 15.86 16.93 -8.60
N LEU A 143 16.33 17.73 -9.57
CA LEU A 143 15.59 18.89 -10.06
C LEU A 143 14.25 18.49 -10.68
N LEU A 144 14.24 17.47 -11.54
CA LEU A 144 13.01 16.99 -12.15
C LEU A 144 12.09 16.36 -11.10
N LEU A 145 12.60 15.47 -10.23
CA LEU A 145 11.84 14.79 -9.20
C LEU A 145 11.26 15.79 -8.19
N PHE A 146 12.03 16.80 -7.78
CA PHE A 146 11.54 17.87 -6.91
C PHE A 146 10.41 18.67 -7.58
N THR A 147 10.59 19.03 -8.85
CA THR A 147 9.54 19.73 -9.61
C THR A 147 8.26 18.91 -9.69
N MET A 148 8.37 17.62 -9.96
CA MET A 148 7.22 16.73 -9.96
C MET A 148 6.56 16.66 -8.57
N ALA A 149 7.35 16.47 -7.51
CA ALA A 149 6.85 16.40 -6.14
C ALA A 149 6.11 17.68 -5.70
N VAL A 150 6.68 18.86 -6.03
CA VAL A 150 6.02 20.15 -5.72
C VAL A 150 4.74 20.34 -6.52
N LEU A 151 4.74 20.01 -7.80
CA LEU A 151 3.55 20.14 -8.63
C LEU A 151 2.45 19.12 -8.25
N THR A 152 2.80 17.95 -7.70
CA THR A 152 1.80 16.97 -7.21
C THR A 152 1.42 17.19 -5.75
N LEU A 153 2.15 18.03 -4.99
CA LEU A 153 1.89 18.31 -3.58
C LEU A 153 0.43 18.70 -3.25
N PRO A 154 -0.29 19.51 -4.08
CA PRO A 154 -1.69 19.81 -3.81
C PRO A 154 -2.58 18.58 -3.71
N ALA A 155 -2.31 17.54 -4.52
CA ALA A 155 -3.04 16.28 -4.45
C ALA A 155 -2.68 15.50 -3.16
N ASP A 156 -1.41 15.54 -2.73
CA ASP A 156 -0.95 14.89 -1.50
C ASP A 156 -1.55 15.56 -0.25
N LEU A 157 -1.60 16.89 -0.24
CA LEU A 157 -2.23 17.66 0.83
C LEU A 157 -3.74 17.40 0.91
N TYR A 158 -4.42 17.33 -0.23
CA TYR A 158 -5.84 17.00 -0.28
C TYR A 158 -6.12 15.60 0.28
N ASP A 159 -5.31 14.62 -0.08
CA ASP A 159 -5.43 13.25 0.40
C ASP A 159 -5.22 13.18 1.93
N GLN A 160 -4.18 13.80 2.46
CA GLN A 160 -3.93 13.86 3.90
C GLN A 160 -5.07 14.61 4.63
N TRP A 161 -5.57 15.69 4.04
CA TRP A 161 -6.68 16.45 4.63
C TRP A 161 -7.95 15.60 4.72
N ILE A 162 -8.31 14.91 3.63
CA ILE A 162 -9.43 13.96 3.60
C ILE A 162 -9.21 12.90 4.67
N SER A 163 -8.03 12.29 4.72
CA SER A 163 -7.67 11.24 5.68
C SER A 163 -7.94 11.65 7.11
N ARG A 164 -7.59 12.89 7.46
CA ARG A 164 -7.84 13.45 8.78
C ARG A 164 -9.31 13.75 9.04
N GLN A 165 -10.04 14.31 8.05
CA GLN A 165 -11.47 14.65 8.19
C GLN A 165 -12.32 13.42 8.53
N TYR A 166 -11.88 12.26 8.15
CA TYR A 166 -12.60 11.02 8.38
C TYR A 166 -12.02 10.18 9.51
N GLY A 167 -10.98 10.70 10.17
CA GLY A 167 -10.40 10.08 11.34
C GLY A 167 -9.58 8.83 11.03
N LEU A 168 -9.14 8.64 9.79
CA LEU A 168 -8.27 7.55 9.40
C LEU A 168 -6.79 7.91 9.59
N SER A 169 -6.42 9.16 9.35
CA SER A 169 -5.14 9.72 9.76
C SER A 169 -5.32 10.63 10.96
N ILE A 170 -4.55 10.39 12.00
CA ILE A 170 -4.43 11.26 13.18
C ILE A 170 -3.12 12.04 13.18
N GLN A 171 -2.29 11.82 12.16
CA GLN A 171 -0.99 12.45 12.00
C GLN A 171 -1.07 13.97 11.87
N GLY A 172 -0.30 14.69 12.69
CA GLY A 172 -0.18 16.15 12.60
C GLY A 172 0.55 16.60 11.33
N TRP A 173 0.25 17.82 10.84
CA TRP A 173 0.84 18.35 9.61
C TRP A 173 2.36 18.45 9.63
N ALA A 174 2.97 18.78 10.78
CA ALA A 174 4.43 18.85 10.91
C ALA A 174 5.07 17.47 10.72
N SER A 175 4.51 16.44 11.36
CA SER A 175 4.95 15.06 11.20
C SER A 175 4.76 14.56 9.77
N TRP A 176 3.60 14.85 9.17
CA TRP A 176 3.33 14.50 7.78
C TRP A 176 4.33 15.15 6.82
N SER A 177 4.62 16.43 7.00
CA SER A 177 5.60 17.15 6.17
C SER A 177 7.01 16.59 6.31
N TRP A 178 7.38 16.18 7.53
CA TRP A 178 8.68 15.54 7.76
C TRP A 178 8.78 14.19 7.05
N ASP A 179 7.73 13.41 7.07
CA ASP A 179 7.69 12.14 6.35
C ASP A 179 7.66 12.32 4.83
N TRP A 180 6.95 13.32 4.34
CA TRP A 180 7.00 13.71 2.94
C TRP A 180 8.44 14.08 2.53
N ALA A 181 9.17 14.82 3.36
CA ALA A 181 10.56 15.18 3.09
C ALA A 181 11.49 13.94 3.10
N LYS A 182 11.32 13.00 4.05
CA LYS A 182 12.08 11.74 4.06
C LYS A 182 11.82 10.91 2.80
N ASN A 183 10.55 10.77 2.42
CA ASN A 183 10.18 10.08 1.18
C ASN A 183 10.80 10.74 -0.06
N LEU A 184 10.83 12.07 -0.09
CA LEU A 184 11.48 12.82 -1.19
C LEU A 184 12.99 12.54 -1.24
N MET A 185 13.67 12.46 -0.09
CA MET A 185 15.10 12.11 -0.04
C MET A 185 15.37 10.68 -0.54
N ILE A 186 14.58 9.71 -0.11
CA ILE A 186 14.65 8.33 -0.62
C ILE A 186 14.43 8.32 -2.15
N THR A 187 13.43 9.06 -2.61
CA THR A 187 13.13 9.23 -4.05
C THR A 187 14.31 9.82 -4.81
N PHE A 188 14.99 10.82 -4.27
CA PHE A 188 16.17 11.40 -4.91
C PHE A 188 17.30 10.39 -5.06
N VAL A 189 17.59 9.62 -4.03
CA VAL A 189 18.66 8.62 -4.06
C VAL A 189 18.35 7.52 -5.06
N LEU A 190 17.24 6.81 -4.85
CA LEU A 190 16.86 5.66 -5.68
C LEU A 190 16.51 6.08 -7.12
N GLY A 191 15.76 7.17 -7.27
CA GLY A 191 15.37 7.70 -8.57
C GLY A 191 16.58 8.15 -9.39
N THR A 192 17.57 8.81 -8.77
CA THR A 192 18.81 9.22 -9.47
C THR A 192 19.59 8.01 -9.99
N ILE A 193 19.73 6.96 -9.19
CA ILE A 193 20.41 5.72 -9.59
C ILE A 193 19.69 5.09 -10.78
N LEU A 194 18.37 4.95 -10.71
CA LEU A 194 17.60 4.34 -11.80
C LEU A 194 17.59 5.16 -13.08
N ILE A 195 17.43 6.47 -12.97
CA ILE A 195 17.50 7.36 -14.13
C ILE A 195 18.88 7.30 -14.78
N TRP A 196 19.93 7.24 -13.97
CA TRP A 196 21.29 7.07 -14.49
C TRP A 196 21.45 5.75 -15.24
N ILE A 197 20.99 4.62 -14.66
CA ILE A 197 21.03 3.29 -15.29
C ILE A 197 20.20 3.30 -16.58
N LEU A 198 18.97 3.84 -16.56
CA LEU A 198 18.11 3.94 -17.74
C LEU A 198 18.87 4.60 -18.91
N TYR A 199 19.43 5.78 -18.67
CA TYR A 199 20.13 6.50 -19.73
C TYR A 199 21.48 5.91 -20.10
N ALA A 200 22.15 5.21 -19.18
CA ALA A 200 23.36 4.43 -19.52
C ALA A 200 23.00 3.31 -20.50
N VAL A 201 21.90 2.60 -20.24
CA VAL A 201 21.38 1.52 -21.10
C VAL A 201 20.88 2.05 -22.45
N VAL A 202 20.09 3.15 -22.45
CA VAL A 202 19.57 3.77 -23.67
C VAL A 202 20.72 4.16 -24.61
N ARG A 203 21.76 4.79 -24.08
CA ARG A 203 22.96 5.22 -24.86
C ARG A 203 23.78 4.04 -25.37
N ARG A 204 23.85 2.94 -24.62
CA ARG A 204 24.61 1.75 -25.01
C ARG A 204 23.87 0.90 -26.03
N SER A 205 22.52 0.88 -26.02
CA SER A 205 21.71 0.02 -26.86
C SER A 205 20.36 0.64 -27.23
N ALA A 206 20.37 1.56 -28.18
CA ALA A 206 19.17 2.29 -28.60
C ALA A 206 18.01 1.40 -29.11
N ARG A 207 18.30 0.19 -29.63
CA ARG A 207 17.29 -0.75 -30.12
C ARG A 207 16.74 -1.70 -29.07
N ARG A 208 17.51 -2.03 -28.03
CA ARG A 208 17.15 -3.04 -27.02
C ARG A 208 17.18 -2.49 -25.60
N TRP A 209 17.19 -1.14 -25.42
CA TRP A 209 17.27 -0.50 -24.10
C TRP A 209 16.14 -0.97 -23.17
N TRP A 210 14.93 -1.15 -23.69
CA TRP A 210 13.77 -1.59 -22.94
C TRP A 210 14.00 -2.95 -22.25
N PHE A 211 14.63 -3.89 -22.96
CA PHE A 211 14.95 -5.22 -22.44
C PHE A 211 16.11 -5.16 -21.41
N TYR A 212 17.19 -4.47 -21.76
CA TYR A 212 18.33 -4.36 -20.84
C TYR A 212 17.99 -3.53 -19.61
N PHE A 213 17.16 -2.50 -19.73
CA PHE A 213 16.69 -1.74 -18.57
C PHE A 213 15.78 -2.60 -17.68
N TRP A 214 14.87 -3.37 -18.26
CA TRP A 214 14.09 -4.35 -17.54
C TRP A 214 14.99 -5.32 -16.77
N LEU A 215 16.00 -5.92 -17.41
CA LEU A 215 16.92 -6.86 -16.78
C LEU A 215 17.71 -6.20 -15.64
N CYS A 216 18.18 -4.97 -15.80
CA CYS A 216 18.90 -4.22 -14.75
C CYS A 216 17.98 -3.79 -13.60
N SER A 217 16.70 -3.57 -13.84
CA SER A 217 15.75 -3.15 -12.81
C SER A 217 15.38 -4.29 -11.85
N LEU A 218 15.37 -5.55 -12.29
CA LEU A 218 14.99 -6.69 -11.46
C LEU A 218 15.83 -6.82 -10.17
N PRO A 219 17.18 -6.86 -10.22
CA PRO A 219 17.98 -6.96 -9.00
C PRO A 219 17.86 -5.74 -8.10
N ILE A 220 17.63 -4.55 -8.66
CA ILE A 220 17.42 -3.33 -7.87
C ILE A 220 16.13 -3.41 -7.08
N VAL A 221 15.07 -3.89 -7.72
CA VAL A 221 13.79 -4.06 -7.07
C VAL A 221 13.86 -5.12 -5.99
N LEU A 222 14.43 -6.28 -6.27
CA LEU A 222 14.66 -7.30 -5.26
C LEU A 222 15.46 -6.74 -4.08
N PHE A 223 16.55 -6.00 -4.36
CA PHE A 223 17.34 -5.37 -3.32
C PHE A 223 16.51 -4.40 -2.45
N VAL A 224 15.67 -3.56 -3.07
CA VAL A 224 14.80 -2.63 -2.32
C VAL A 224 13.78 -3.40 -1.48
N ILE A 225 13.18 -4.47 -2.00
CA ILE A 225 12.25 -5.33 -1.25
C ILE A 225 12.92 -5.92 -0.01
N PHE A 226 14.15 -6.46 -0.17
CA PHE A 226 14.90 -7.00 0.96
C PHE A 226 15.36 -5.94 1.96
N LEU A 227 15.69 -4.73 1.48
CA LEU A 227 16.20 -3.64 2.30
C LEU A 227 15.09 -2.93 3.09
N SER A 228 13.88 -2.86 2.52
CA SER A 228 12.77 -2.09 3.09
C SER A 228 12.49 -2.40 4.55
N PRO A 229 12.31 -3.66 4.98
CA PRO A 229 11.96 -3.98 6.36
C PRO A 229 13.04 -3.61 7.39
N TRP A 230 14.29 -3.51 6.94
CA TRP A 230 15.45 -3.28 7.83
C TRP A 230 15.92 -1.84 7.85
N VAL A 231 15.72 -1.10 6.77
CA VAL A 231 16.27 0.25 6.61
C VAL A 231 15.17 1.28 6.41
N ILE A 232 14.17 0.99 5.57
CA ILE A 232 13.16 1.99 5.22
C ILE A 232 12.09 2.08 6.31
N GLU A 233 11.49 0.96 6.72
CA GLU A 233 10.43 0.95 7.74
C GLU A 233 10.87 1.57 9.08
N PRO A 234 12.08 1.31 9.62
CA PRO A 234 12.52 1.93 10.87
C PRO A 234 12.72 3.46 10.80
N LEU A 235 12.82 4.04 9.60
CA LEU A 235 12.82 5.50 9.43
C LEU A 235 11.45 6.13 9.74
N PHE A 236 10.41 5.31 9.71
CA PHE A 236 9.03 5.76 9.85
C PHE A 236 8.34 5.24 11.09
N TYR A 237 8.71 4.07 11.63
CA TYR A 237 8.02 3.39 12.71
C TYR A 237 8.95 2.86 13.78
N LYS A 238 8.40 2.72 14.99
CA LYS A 238 9.04 2.06 16.14
C LYS A 238 8.62 0.60 16.17
N PHE A 239 9.57 -0.30 16.34
CA PHE A 239 9.35 -1.72 16.50
C PHE A 239 9.80 -2.18 17.88
N GLN A 240 9.04 -3.11 18.48
CA GLN A 240 9.38 -3.75 19.75
C GLN A 240 9.04 -5.25 19.67
N PRO A 241 9.74 -6.13 20.43
CA PRO A 241 9.40 -7.54 20.46
C PRO A 241 7.95 -7.73 20.93
N LEU A 242 7.14 -8.46 20.18
CA LEU A 242 5.74 -8.73 20.52
C LEU A 242 5.63 -9.48 21.84
N GLN A 243 6.53 -10.43 22.10
CA GLN A 243 6.57 -11.21 23.31
C GLN A 243 6.69 -10.36 24.60
N GLN A 244 7.29 -9.17 24.52
CA GLN A 244 7.37 -8.23 25.64
C GLN A 244 6.09 -7.41 25.82
N LYS A 245 5.31 -7.23 24.76
CA LYS A 245 4.08 -6.44 24.77
C LYS A 245 2.85 -7.29 25.03
N ASP A 246 2.77 -8.44 24.40
CA ASP A 246 1.67 -9.38 24.52
C ASP A 246 2.20 -10.82 24.37
N PRO A 247 2.64 -11.45 25.47
CA PRO A 247 3.15 -12.82 25.46
C PRO A 247 2.10 -13.85 25.01
N ALA A 248 0.82 -13.62 25.34
CA ALA A 248 -0.28 -14.55 25.00
C ALA A 248 -0.56 -14.54 23.48
N LEU A 249 -0.57 -13.36 22.88
CA LEU A 249 -0.69 -13.23 21.42
C LEU A 249 0.52 -13.86 20.71
N ALA A 250 1.74 -13.61 21.21
CA ALA A 250 2.95 -14.19 20.61
C ALA A 250 2.89 -15.74 20.63
N ALA A 251 2.46 -16.34 21.74
CA ALA A 251 2.27 -17.80 21.83
C ALA A 251 1.18 -18.33 20.88
N SER A 252 0.07 -17.62 20.74
CA SER A 252 -1.00 -17.99 19.81
C SER A 252 -0.54 -17.92 18.35
N LEU A 253 0.24 -16.91 17.99
CA LEU A 253 0.84 -16.79 16.67
C LEU A 253 1.87 -17.87 16.41
N GLU A 254 2.66 -18.26 17.41
CA GLU A 254 3.62 -19.37 17.30
C GLU A 254 2.92 -20.69 16.98
N GLN A 255 1.82 -21.00 17.66
CA GLN A 255 1.01 -22.20 17.37
C GLN A 255 0.50 -22.20 15.92
N MET A 256 0.01 -21.07 15.43
CA MET A 256 -0.43 -20.93 14.04
C MET A 256 0.73 -21.12 13.05
N VAL A 257 1.89 -20.53 13.33
CA VAL A 257 3.11 -20.67 12.50
C VAL A 257 3.56 -22.13 12.42
N GLN A 258 3.58 -22.84 13.56
CA GLN A 258 3.92 -24.27 13.61
C GLN A 258 2.95 -25.10 12.76
N ARG A 259 1.65 -24.82 12.85
CA ARG A 259 0.63 -25.50 12.04
C ARG A 259 0.79 -25.18 10.54
N ALA A 260 1.27 -24.00 10.20
CA ALA A 260 1.59 -23.62 8.83
C ALA A 260 2.86 -24.33 8.28
N GLY A 261 3.57 -25.11 9.10
CA GLY A 261 4.82 -25.77 8.75
C GLY A 261 5.99 -24.79 8.57
N GLU A 262 5.89 -23.60 9.17
CA GLU A 262 6.89 -22.54 9.05
C GLU A 262 7.67 -22.34 10.35
N ASP A 263 8.85 -21.73 10.27
CA ASP A 263 9.72 -21.40 11.41
C ASP A 263 9.85 -19.88 11.56
N ILE A 264 9.00 -19.31 12.39
CA ILE A 264 9.10 -17.90 12.83
C ILE A 264 8.98 -17.87 14.35
N PRO A 265 10.09 -17.94 15.08
CA PRO A 265 10.05 -17.95 16.54
C PRO A 265 9.58 -16.61 17.11
N PRO A 266 9.09 -16.56 18.37
CA PRO A 266 8.56 -15.34 18.99
C PRO A 266 9.51 -14.14 18.97
N GLN A 267 10.84 -14.38 18.94
CA GLN A 267 11.87 -13.33 18.82
C GLN A 267 11.83 -12.60 17.48
N ARG A 268 11.16 -13.17 16.47
CA ARG A 268 10.92 -12.58 15.15
C ARG A 268 9.47 -12.10 14.97
N MET A 269 8.73 -11.95 16.07
CA MET A 269 7.40 -11.35 16.08
C MET A 269 7.49 -9.96 16.72
N PHE A 270 6.97 -8.95 16.03
CA PHE A 270 7.12 -7.54 16.40
C PHE A 270 5.78 -6.85 16.57
N TRP A 271 5.71 -6.03 17.58
CA TRP A 271 4.76 -4.95 17.73
C TRP A 271 5.26 -3.72 16.97
N MET A 272 4.39 -3.04 16.22
CA MET A 272 4.72 -1.81 15.53
C MET A 272 3.79 -0.67 15.97
N GLY A 273 4.38 0.45 16.40
CA GLY A 273 3.65 1.66 16.80
C GLY A 273 3.12 2.43 15.60
N ALA A 274 1.94 2.04 15.09
CA ALA A 274 1.25 2.71 14.00
C ALA A 274 0.22 3.73 14.50
N GLY A 275 -0.31 3.53 15.71
CA GLY A 275 -1.38 4.33 16.31
C GLY A 275 -1.00 5.77 16.64
N GLU A 276 0.28 6.15 16.56
CA GLU A 276 0.69 7.55 16.61
C GLU A 276 0.30 8.32 15.33
N LYS A 277 -0.07 7.63 14.23
CA LYS A 277 -0.28 8.20 12.90
C LYS A 277 -1.61 7.85 12.27
N THR A 278 -2.07 6.64 12.48
CA THR A 278 -3.29 6.10 11.85
C THR A 278 -4.17 5.38 12.85
N THR A 279 -5.45 5.30 12.54
CA THR A 279 -6.39 4.44 13.27
C THR A 279 -6.60 3.11 12.60
N GLU A 280 -6.02 2.89 11.45
CA GLU A 280 -6.16 1.72 10.59
C GLU A 280 -5.60 0.46 11.23
N LEU A 281 -6.09 -0.71 10.77
CA LEU A 281 -5.66 -2.00 11.26
C LEU A 281 -4.78 -2.70 10.24
N ASN A 282 -3.64 -3.25 10.69
CA ASN A 282 -2.80 -4.06 9.83
C ASN A 282 -1.95 -5.05 10.63
N ALA A 283 -1.64 -6.18 10.00
CA ALA A 283 -0.56 -7.09 10.36
C ALA A 283 0.06 -7.62 9.08
N TYR A 284 1.29 -8.06 9.11
CA TYR A 284 1.95 -8.60 7.92
C TYR A 284 3.08 -9.56 8.28
N VAL A 285 3.37 -10.46 7.35
CA VAL A 285 4.58 -11.29 7.37
C VAL A 285 5.54 -10.76 6.32
N THR A 286 6.81 -10.60 6.67
CA THR A 286 7.85 -10.09 5.75
C THR A 286 9.18 -10.81 5.98
N GLY A 287 10.14 -10.57 5.10
CA GLY A 287 11.44 -11.26 5.14
C GLY A 287 11.48 -12.51 4.26
N PHE A 288 12.59 -13.23 4.24
CA PHE A 288 12.80 -14.41 3.40
C PHE A 288 13.64 -15.46 4.13
N GLY A 289 13.28 -16.74 4.02
CA GLY A 289 13.98 -17.82 4.71
C GLY A 289 14.09 -17.56 6.22
N ALA A 290 15.29 -17.59 6.77
CA ALA A 290 15.55 -17.35 8.18
C ALA A 290 15.30 -15.90 8.64
N SER A 291 15.06 -14.94 7.74
CA SER A 291 14.72 -13.55 8.10
C SER A 291 13.23 -13.26 8.17
N LYS A 292 12.36 -14.25 7.96
CA LYS A 292 10.91 -14.10 8.09
C LYS A 292 10.53 -13.56 9.47
N ARG A 293 9.63 -12.60 9.50
CA ARG A 293 9.10 -12.00 10.73
C ARG A 293 7.63 -11.66 10.59
N ILE A 294 6.89 -11.74 11.69
CA ILE A 294 5.51 -11.27 11.80
C ILE A 294 5.54 -9.88 12.44
N VAL A 295 4.77 -8.96 11.91
CA VAL A 295 4.57 -7.62 12.48
C VAL A 295 3.08 -7.40 12.68
N VAL A 296 2.69 -7.02 13.91
CA VAL A 296 1.32 -6.67 14.25
C VAL A 296 1.28 -5.21 14.72
N TRP A 297 0.37 -4.43 14.15
CA TRP A 297 0.22 -3.03 14.55
C TRP A 297 -0.46 -2.93 15.91
N ASP A 298 -0.07 -1.92 16.68
CA ASP A 298 -0.67 -1.61 17.99
C ASP A 298 -2.17 -1.33 17.88
N THR A 299 -2.61 -0.67 16.82
CA THR A 299 -4.01 -0.42 16.50
C THR A 299 -4.80 -1.72 16.28
N THR A 300 -4.18 -2.72 15.68
CA THR A 300 -4.76 -4.05 15.45
C THR A 300 -4.92 -4.79 16.77
N ILE A 301 -3.88 -4.80 17.60
CA ILE A 301 -3.93 -5.41 18.94
C ILE A 301 -4.99 -4.75 19.82
N ALA A 302 -5.15 -3.44 19.71
CA ALA A 302 -6.14 -2.69 20.51
C ALA A 302 -7.60 -2.93 20.09
N LYS A 303 -7.87 -3.38 18.87
CA LYS A 303 -9.24 -3.42 18.32
C LYS A 303 -9.72 -4.80 17.88
N LEU A 304 -8.83 -5.75 17.65
CA LEU A 304 -9.15 -7.12 17.32
C LEU A 304 -8.93 -8.05 18.53
N THR A 305 -9.70 -9.12 18.60
CA THR A 305 -9.45 -10.20 19.55
C THR A 305 -8.27 -11.07 19.09
N THR A 306 -7.63 -11.77 20.03
CA THR A 306 -6.52 -12.68 19.70
C THR A 306 -6.88 -13.68 18.59
N PRO A 307 -8.04 -14.39 18.59
CA PRO A 307 -8.41 -15.25 17.47
C PRO A 307 -8.51 -14.54 16.12
N GLN A 308 -9.03 -13.30 16.09
CA GLN A 308 -9.10 -12.50 14.87
C GLN A 308 -7.73 -12.11 14.36
N ILE A 309 -6.78 -11.75 15.25
CA ILE A 309 -5.39 -11.45 14.86
C ILE A 309 -4.70 -12.71 14.34
N VAL A 310 -4.94 -13.87 14.96
CA VAL A 310 -4.42 -15.17 14.48
C VAL A 310 -4.95 -15.51 13.09
N PHE A 311 -6.24 -15.23 12.80
CA PHE A 311 -6.78 -15.38 11.45
C PHE A 311 -6.11 -14.43 10.45
N VAL A 312 -5.96 -13.15 10.77
CA VAL A 312 -5.27 -12.18 9.91
C VAL A 312 -3.83 -12.62 9.65
N ALA A 313 -3.09 -13.03 10.68
CA ALA A 313 -1.75 -13.56 10.53
C ALA A 313 -1.70 -14.86 9.72
N GLY A 314 -2.73 -15.71 9.84
CA GLY A 314 -2.91 -16.92 9.02
C GLY A 314 -3.13 -16.59 7.54
N HIS A 315 -3.92 -15.56 7.23
CA HIS A 315 -4.08 -15.02 5.88
C HIS A 315 -2.72 -14.55 5.32
N GLU A 316 -1.96 -13.75 6.08
CA GLU A 316 -0.63 -13.30 5.68
C GLU A 316 0.35 -14.47 5.50
N MET A 317 0.25 -15.51 6.34
CA MET A 317 1.03 -16.73 6.21
C MET A 317 0.69 -17.46 4.90
N GLY A 318 -0.57 -17.41 4.47
CA GLY A 318 -1.02 -17.97 3.19
C GLY A 318 -0.23 -17.41 2.00
N HIS A 319 0.10 -16.12 2.00
CA HIS A 319 0.94 -15.54 0.95
C HIS A 319 2.35 -16.17 0.87
N TYR A 320 2.88 -16.62 2.00
CA TYR A 320 4.19 -17.31 2.04
C TYR A 320 4.06 -18.77 1.61
N VAL A 321 3.19 -19.53 2.25
CA VAL A 321 3.04 -20.98 2.04
C VAL A 321 2.58 -21.28 0.61
N LEU A 322 1.64 -20.50 0.08
CA LEU A 322 1.13 -20.64 -1.28
C LEU A 322 2.05 -19.98 -2.34
N ARG A 323 3.20 -19.44 -1.91
CA ARG A 323 4.20 -18.79 -2.78
C ARG A 323 3.62 -17.65 -3.61
N HIS A 324 2.71 -16.85 -3.03
CA HIS A 324 2.12 -15.70 -3.74
C HIS A 324 3.16 -14.67 -4.09
N ILE A 325 4.13 -14.39 -3.20
CA ILE A 325 5.21 -13.42 -3.44
C ILE A 325 6.00 -13.74 -4.72
N PRO A 326 6.59 -14.92 -4.92
CA PRO A 326 7.28 -15.22 -6.18
C PRO A 326 6.34 -15.28 -7.40
N LYS A 327 5.08 -15.72 -7.24
CA LYS A 327 4.09 -15.70 -8.34
C LYS A 327 3.82 -14.25 -8.78
N GLU A 328 3.58 -13.36 -7.85
CA GLU A 328 3.30 -11.95 -8.11
C GLU A 328 4.52 -11.21 -8.69
N LEU A 329 5.70 -11.45 -8.13
CA LEU A 329 6.95 -10.89 -8.68
C LEU A 329 7.20 -11.36 -10.12
N THR A 330 6.94 -12.62 -10.42
CA THR A 330 7.07 -13.16 -11.79
C THR A 330 6.04 -12.51 -12.72
N PHE A 331 4.78 -12.44 -12.30
CA PHE A 331 3.72 -11.77 -13.05
C PHE A 331 4.08 -10.31 -13.34
N LEU A 332 4.49 -9.56 -12.33
CA LEU A 332 4.88 -8.16 -12.48
C LEU A 332 6.12 -7.99 -13.38
N ALA A 333 7.11 -8.85 -13.23
CA ALA A 333 8.29 -8.82 -14.11
C ALA A 333 7.89 -9.01 -15.59
N LEU A 334 7.03 -9.99 -15.89
CA LEU A 334 6.52 -10.21 -17.24
C LEU A 334 5.66 -9.04 -17.73
N LEU A 335 4.79 -8.52 -16.89
CA LEU A 335 3.98 -7.34 -17.22
C LEU A 335 4.87 -6.14 -17.57
N PHE A 336 5.90 -5.85 -16.75
CA PHE A 336 6.82 -4.75 -17.04
C PHE A 336 7.65 -4.97 -18.31
N LEU A 337 8.02 -6.19 -18.61
CA LEU A 337 8.67 -6.51 -19.88
C LEU A 337 7.79 -6.07 -21.06
N VAL A 338 6.50 -6.37 -20.99
CA VAL A 338 5.52 -5.95 -22.02
C VAL A 338 5.35 -4.43 -22.04
N LEU A 339 5.19 -3.79 -20.86
CA LEU A 339 5.00 -2.34 -20.77
C LEU A 339 6.23 -1.56 -21.30
N PHE A 340 7.45 -2.01 -20.97
CA PHE A 340 8.67 -1.40 -21.50
C PHE A 340 8.81 -1.60 -23.01
N TYR A 341 8.42 -2.76 -23.54
CA TYR A 341 8.36 -2.98 -24.99
C TYR A 341 7.36 -2.04 -25.67
N LEU A 342 6.14 -1.91 -25.11
CA LEU A 342 5.13 -0.98 -25.63
C LEU A 342 5.61 0.48 -25.52
N GLY A 343 6.25 0.86 -24.42
CA GLY A 343 6.89 2.16 -24.26
C GLY A 343 7.97 2.41 -25.31
N TYR A 344 8.82 1.41 -25.58
CA TYR A 344 9.81 1.47 -26.66
C TYR A 344 9.17 1.70 -28.04
N ARG A 345 8.09 0.99 -28.34
CA ARG A 345 7.36 1.13 -29.60
C ARG A 345 6.72 2.52 -29.77
N SER A 346 6.26 3.10 -28.67
CA SER A 346 5.51 4.36 -28.67
C SER A 346 6.41 5.59 -28.60
N VAL A 347 7.52 5.54 -27.87
CA VAL A 347 8.36 6.72 -27.60
C VAL A 347 8.96 7.34 -28.86
N GLY A 348 9.35 6.52 -29.83
CA GLY A 348 9.88 6.99 -31.13
C GLY A 348 8.86 7.84 -31.87
N TRP A 349 7.60 7.40 -31.92
CA TRP A 349 6.50 8.15 -32.54
C TRP A 349 6.23 9.47 -31.81
N VAL A 350 6.18 9.47 -30.48
CA VAL A 350 5.95 10.68 -29.68
C VAL A 350 7.08 11.70 -29.91
N LEU A 351 8.33 11.26 -29.87
CA LEU A 351 9.48 12.15 -30.06
C LEU A 351 9.59 12.68 -31.48
N SER A 352 9.27 11.88 -32.50
CA SER A 352 9.26 12.37 -33.89
C SER A 352 8.18 13.43 -34.14
N ARG A 353 7.05 13.38 -33.40
CA ARG A 353 5.92 14.29 -33.56
C ARG A 353 6.03 15.57 -32.74
N TRP A 354 6.60 15.50 -31.54
CA TRP A 354 6.63 16.62 -30.56
C TRP A 354 8.01 16.91 -29.95
N GLY A 355 9.03 16.09 -30.21
CA GLY A 355 10.35 16.21 -29.58
C GLY A 355 11.00 17.57 -29.84
N GLU A 356 10.99 18.07 -31.07
CA GLU A 356 11.51 19.39 -31.41
C GLU A 356 10.78 20.51 -30.67
N LYS A 357 9.46 20.46 -30.62
CA LYS A 357 8.61 21.42 -29.91
C LYS A 357 8.96 21.51 -28.41
N TRP A 358 9.35 20.39 -27.82
CA TRP A 358 9.77 20.28 -26.42
C TRP A 358 11.28 20.45 -26.24
N LYS A 359 12.05 20.75 -27.29
CA LYS A 359 13.52 20.86 -27.30
C LYS A 359 14.22 19.59 -26.79
N ILE A 360 13.69 18.42 -27.09
CA ILE A 360 14.26 17.11 -26.82
C ILE A 360 15.11 16.72 -28.02
N ARG A 361 16.41 16.44 -27.83
CA ARG A 361 17.38 16.15 -28.89
C ARG A 361 17.26 14.72 -29.43
N GLY A 362 16.77 13.78 -28.59
CA GLY A 362 16.62 12.37 -28.91
C GLY A 362 16.21 11.56 -27.67
N LEU A 363 16.10 10.26 -27.81
CA LEU A 363 15.72 9.39 -26.69
C LEU A 363 16.81 9.36 -25.60
N ASP A 364 18.08 9.46 -25.98
CA ASP A 364 19.24 9.46 -25.08
C ASP A 364 19.49 10.82 -24.38
N ASP A 365 18.69 11.82 -24.71
CA ASP A 365 18.66 13.10 -24.02
C ASP A 365 17.93 13.00 -22.69
N TRP A 366 18.52 13.52 -21.60
CA TRP A 366 17.87 13.59 -20.28
C TRP A 366 16.46 14.19 -20.34
N ALA A 367 16.23 15.16 -21.23
CA ALA A 367 14.95 15.83 -21.41
C ALA A 367 13.83 14.92 -21.93
N SER A 368 14.13 13.71 -22.42
CA SER A 368 13.13 12.72 -22.84
C SER A 368 12.45 12.03 -21.67
N LEU A 369 12.99 12.12 -20.43
CA LEU A 369 12.48 11.40 -19.27
C LEU A 369 10.99 11.68 -18.96
N PRO A 370 10.46 12.92 -18.97
CA PRO A 370 9.05 13.15 -18.76
C PRO A 370 8.14 12.44 -19.78
N VAL A 371 8.62 12.26 -21.03
CA VAL A 371 7.88 11.51 -22.06
C VAL A 371 7.84 10.01 -21.71
N LEU A 372 8.97 9.45 -21.29
CA LEU A 372 9.04 8.05 -20.86
C LEU A 372 8.15 7.80 -19.64
N ILE A 373 8.15 8.70 -18.65
CA ILE A 373 7.28 8.61 -17.47
C ILE A 373 5.81 8.75 -17.88
N PHE A 374 5.48 9.65 -18.79
CA PHE A 374 4.12 9.83 -19.30
C PHE A 374 3.59 8.55 -19.97
N LEU A 375 4.36 7.97 -20.87
CA LEU A 375 3.99 6.73 -21.55
C LEU A 375 3.85 5.58 -20.55
N LEU A 376 4.78 5.44 -19.63
CA LEU A 376 4.73 4.40 -18.60
C LEU A 376 3.49 4.58 -17.70
N ALA A 377 3.16 5.82 -17.31
CA ALA A 377 1.97 6.10 -16.50
C ALA A 377 0.67 5.69 -17.21
N VAL A 378 0.54 5.98 -18.50
CA VAL A 378 -0.63 5.58 -19.29
C VAL A 378 -0.70 4.05 -19.42
N LEU A 379 0.39 3.40 -19.78
CA LEU A 379 0.46 1.94 -19.92
C LEU A 379 0.17 1.21 -18.62
N THR A 380 0.72 1.70 -17.53
CA THR A 380 0.49 1.20 -16.17
C THR A 380 -0.98 1.33 -15.77
N PHE A 381 -1.58 2.50 -16.00
CA PHE A 381 -3.00 2.71 -15.69
C PHE A 381 -3.89 1.75 -16.51
N ALA A 382 -3.58 1.56 -17.79
CA ALA A 382 -4.29 0.63 -18.65
C ALA A 382 -4.14 -0.84 -18.20
N SER A 383 -3.04 -1.20 -17.54
CA SER A 383 -2.79 -2.56 -17.03
C SER A 383 -3.37 -2.81 -15.64
N ASN A 384 -3.87 -1.79 -14.93
CA ASN A 384 -4.43 -1.95 -13.59
C ASN A 384 -5.51 -3.04 -13.46
N PRO A 385 -6.48 -3.18 -14.37
CA PRO A 385 -7.51 -4.23 -14.27
C PRO A 385 -6.91 -5.63 -14.19
N VAL A 386 -5.87 -5.89 -14.98
CA VAL A 386 -5.19 -7.19 -15.01
C VAL A 386 -4.45 -7.43 -13.69
N SER A 387 -3.68 -6.44 -13.23
CA SER A 387 -2.97 -6.54 -11.95
C SER A 387 -3.92 -6.70 -10.76
N SER A 388 -5.02 -5.95 -10.76
CA SER A 388 -6.04 -6.03 -9.70
C SER A 388 -6.76 -7.38 -9.71
N ALA A 389 -7.03 -7.97 -10.89
CA ALA A 389 -7.66 -9.29 -10.98
C ALA A 389 -6.74 -10.41 -10.47
N VAL A 390 -5.45 -10.37 -10.83
CA VAL A 390 -4.46 -11.34 -10.30
C VAL A 390 -4.34 -11.19 -8.79
N SER A 391 -4.21 -9.96 -8.27
CA SER A 391 -4.13 -9.71 -6.83
C SER A 391 -5.37 -10.24 -6.09
N ARG A 392 -6.60 -9.94 -6.54
CA ARG A 392 -7.83 -10.46 -5.91
C ARG A 392 -7.91 -11.99 -5.89
N HIS A 393 -7.39 -12.66 -6.91
CA HIS A 393 -7.33 -14.12 -6.93
C HIS A 393 -6.38 -14.66 -5.85
N LEU A 394 -5.20 -14.08 -5.70
CA LEU A 394 -4.24 -14.47 -4.65
C LEU A 394 -4.77 -14.16 -3.25
N GLU A 395 -5.44 -13.02 -3.08
CA GLU A 395 -6.09 -12.65 -1.82
C GLU A 395 -7.19 -13.62 -1.40
N HIS A 396 -8.00 -14.08 -2.36
CA HIS A 396 -9.01 -15.08 -2.09
C HIS A 396 -8.41 -16.42 -1.62
N GLN A 397 -7.30 -16.85 -2.24
CA GLN A 397 -6.57 -18.03 -1.78
C GLN A 397 -5.97 -17.82 -0.37
N ALA A 398 -5.50 -16.63 -0.04
CA ALA A 398 -4.99 -16.31 1.28
C ALA A 398 -6.10 -16.28 2.33
N ASP A 399 -7.32 -15.81 1.99
CA ASP A 399 -8.50 -15.90 2.86
C ASP A 399 -8.86 -17.36 3.18
N GLN A 400 -8.89 -18.20 2.15
CA GLN A 400 -9.15 -19.63 2.30
C GLN A 400 -8.07 -20.30 3.17
N TYR A 401 -6.80 -20.02 2.90
CA TYR A 401 -5.69 -20.55 3.71
C TYR A 401 -5.79 -20.10 5.17
N GLY A 402 -6.13 -18.83 5.42
CA GLY A 402 -6.35 -18.31 6.77
C GLY A 402 -7.41 -19.06 7.54
N LEU A 403 -8.55 -19.39 6.89
CA LEU A 403 -9.60 -20.24 7.46
C LEU A 403 -9.09 -21.64 7.80
N GLU A 404 -8.36 -22.26 6.88
CA GLU A 404 -7.89 -23.63 7.04
C GLU A 404 -6.80 -23.74 8.12
N VAL A 405 -5.83 -22.83 8.16
CA VAL A 405 -4.76 -22.87 9.16
C VAL A 405 -5.26 -22.57 10.57
N THR A 406 -6.36 -21.82 10.69
CA THR A 406 -6.95 -21.49 12.00
C THR A 406 -8.06 -22.42 12.44
N HIS A 407 -8.53 -23.30 11.58
CA HIS A 407 -9.54 -24.30 11.94
C HIS A 407 -9.06 -25.21 13.08
N GLY A 408 -9.83 -25.28 14.16
CA GLY A 408 -9.46 -26.01 15.38
C GLY A 408 -8.42 -25.30 16.30
N LEU A 409 -7.80 -24.21 15.85
CA LEU A 409 -7.07 -23.29 16.74
C LEU A 409 -7.97 -22.20 17.32
N THR A 410 -9.04 -21.86 16.60
CA THR A 410 -10.06 -20.91 17.03
C THR A 410 -11.42 -21.60 17.16
N PRO A 411 -12.32 -21.14 18.03
CA PRO A 411 -13.60 -21.83 18.28
C PRO A 411 -14.48 -22.02 17.04
N ASP A 412 -14.52 -21.02 16.16
CA ASP A 412 -15.29 -20.99 14.91
C ASP A 412 -14.51 -20.11 13.93
N SER A 413 -13.65 -20.72 13.11
CA SER A 413 -12.77 -20.00 12.20
C SER A 413 -13.56 -19.12 11.21
N GLY A 414 -14.74 -19.55 10.77
CA GLY A 414 -15.59 -18.78 9.87
C GLY A 414 -16.14 -17.52 10.54
N GLN A 415 -16.68 -17.62 11.75
CA GLN A 415 -17.17 -16.45 12.52
C GLN A 415 -16.04 -15.55 12.98
N VAL A 416 -14.89 -16.11 13.36
CA VAL A 416 -13.69 -15.34 13.73
C VAL A 416 -13.21 -14.50 12.54
N ALA A 417 -13.12 -15.10 11.36
CA ALA A 417 -12.73 -14.43 10.12
C ALA A 417 -13.75 -13.36 9.71
N ALA A 418 -15.05 -13.70 9.74
CA ALA A 418 -16.12 -12.74 9.47
C ALA A 418 -16.07 -11.54 10.43
N GLY A 419 -15.84 -11.80 11.73
CA GLY A 419 -15.68 -10.76 12.74
C GLY A 419 -14.43 -9.89 12.52
N ALA A 420 -13.33 -10.48 12.07
CA ALA A 420 -12.13 -9.74 11.71
C ALA A 420 -12.40 -8.80 10.52
N PHE A 421 -13.03 -9.30 9.44
CA PHE A 421 -13.39 -8.49 8.29
C PHE A 421 -14.44 -7.43 8.60
N GLN A 422 -15.44 -7.74 9.43
CA GLN A 422 -16.40 -6.76 9.92
C GLN A 422 -15.67 -5.62 10.63
N LYS A 423 -14.74 -5.94 11.53
CA LYS A 423 -14.01 -4.93 12.30
C LYS A 423 -13.02 -4.11 11.44
N LEU A 424 -12.32 -4.76 10.51
CA LEU A 424 -11.51 -4.10 9.51
C LEU A 424 -12.35 -3.12 8.68
N GLY A 425 -13.51 -3.58 8.19
CA GLY A 425 -14.41 -2.75 7.41
C GLY A 425 -14.98 -1.55 8.19
N GLU A 426 -15.32 -1.73 9.48
CA GLU A 426 -15.78 -0.63 10.35
C GLU A 426 -14.70 0.43 10.56
N VAL A 427 -13.50 0.00 10.94
CA VAL A 427 -12.39 0.91 11.27
C VAL A 427 -11.88 1.62 10.04
N ASP A 428 -11.72 0.89 8.97
CA ASP A 428 -11.18 1.37 7.71
C ASP A 428 -12.27 2.00 6.82
N LEU A 429 -13.51 2.05 7.26
CA LEU A 429 -14.66 2.57 6.53
C LEU A 429 -14.81 1.92 5.13
N ALA A 430 -14.74 0.58 5.05
CA ALA A 430 -14.92 -0.14 3.79
C ALA A 430 -16.28 0.17 3.16
N ASP A 431 -16.30 0.50 1.86
CA ASP A 431 -17.55 0.79 1.15
C ASP A 431 -18.44 -0.46 1.17
N PRO A 432 -19.65 -0.41 1.77
CA PRO A 432 -20.56 -1.56 1.81
C PRO A 432 -21.17 -1.91 0.43
N GLU A 433 -21.13 -0.97 -0.51
CA GLU A 433 -21.62 -1.18 -1.88
C GLU A 433 -20.61 -0.58 -2.89
N PRO A 434 -19.43 -1.17 -3.07
CA PRO A 434 -18.40 -0.60 -3.93
C PRO A 434 -18.86 -0.57 -5.39
N ASN A 435 -18.46 0.49 -6.09
CA ASN A 435 -18.78 0.62 -7.52
C ASN A 435 -18.04 -0.49 -8.31
N PRO A 436 -18.74 -1.29 -9.14
CA PRO A 436 -18.12 -2.36 -9.92
C PRO A 436 -16.95 -1.90 -10.81
N VAL A 437 -17.02 -0.68 -11.36
CA VAL A 437 -15.92 -0.11 -12.16
C VAL A 437 -14.72 0.21 -11.29
N ASP A 438 -14.93 0.69 -10.06
CA ASP A 438 -13.86 0.90 -9.08
C ASP A 438 -13.20 -0.42 -8.70
N VAL A 439 -14.01 -1.45 -8.40
CA VAL A 439 -13.53 -2.81 -8.11
C VAL A 439 -12.71 -3.37 -9.29
N PHE A 440 -13.21 -3.23 -10.51
CA PHE A 440 -12.52 -3.70 -11.71
C PHE A 440 -11.17 -3.00 -11.92
N LEU A 441 -11.14 -1.67 -11.80
CA LEU A 441 -9.95 -0.88 -12.10
C LEU A 441 -8.92 -0.89 -10.98
N PHE A 442 -9.35 -0.90 -9.69
CA PHE A 442 -8.48 -0.48 -8.61
C PHE A 442 -8.42 -1.39 -7.39
N TYR A 443 -9.45 -2.24 -7.15
CA TYR A 443 -9.45 -3.11 -5.99
C TYR A 443 -8.49 -4.28 -6.20
N SER A 444 -7.53 -4.37 -5.33
CA SER A 444 -6.59 -5.50 -5.30
C SER A 444 -7.00 -6.62 -4.35
N HIS A 445 -7.91 -6.32 -3.42
CA HIS A 445 -8.57 -7.30 -2.55
C HIS A 445 -10.02 -7.45 -2.98
N PRO A 446 -10.64 -8.62 -2.78
CA PRO A 446 -12.08 -8.73 -2.85
C PRO A 446 -12.73 -7.73 -1.87
N PRO A 447 -13.85 -7.11 -2.22
CA PRO A 447 -14.59 -6.23 -1.29
C PRO A 447 -14.97 -6.95 0.00
N ILE A 448 -14.98 -6.25 1.14
CA ILE A 448 -15.39 -6.81 2.43
C ILE A 448 -16.79 -7.46 2.35
N PRO A 449 -17.78 -6.85 1.65
CA PRO A 449 -19.09 -7.50 1.44
C PRO A 449 -19.04 -8.89 0.78
N ASP A 450 -18.00 -9.18 0.00
CA ASP A 450 -17.82 -10.48 -0.66
C ASP A 450 -17.01 -11.45 0.23
N ARG A 451 -16.07 -10.94 1.04
CA ARG A 451 -15.20 -11.75 1.90
C ARG A 451 -15.97 -12.37 3.07
N ILE A 452 -16.87 -11.63 3.72
CA ILE A 452 -17.64 -12.14 4.86
C ILE A 452 -18.53 -13.34 4.48
N PRO A 453 -19.39 -13.29 3.45
CA PRO A 453 -20.16 -14.46 3.04
C PRO A 453 -19.29 -15.67 2.70
N PHE A 454 -18.15 -15.46 2.05
CA PHE A 454 -17.21 -16.52 1.75
C PHE A 454 -16.73 -17.22 3.03
N THR A 455 -16.27 -16.47 4.04
CA THR A 455 -15.77 -17.06 5.29
C THR A 455 -16.83 -17.82 6.07
N LEU A 456 -18.10 -17.40 5.96
CA LEU A 456 -19.22 -18.05 6.64
C LEU A 456 -19.70 -19.33 5.93
N THR A 457 -19.43 -19.46 4.63
CA THR A 457 -19.88 -20.59 3.81
C THR A 457 -18.79 -21.62 3.54
N TYR A 458 -17.51 -21.25 3.71
CA TYR A 458 -16.39 -22.15 3.52
C TYR A 458 -16.28 -23.12 4.71
N ASP A 459 -16.81 -24.33 4.56
CA ASP A 459 -16.77 -25.39 5.57
C ASP A 459 -16.67 -26.76 4.90
N PRO A 460 -15.48 -27.19 4.46
CA PRO A 460 -15.27 -28.54 3.93
C PRO A 460 -15.36 -29.62 5.03
N TRP A 461 -15.06 -29.27 6.27
CA TRP A 461 -14.95 -30.21 7.38
C TRP A 461 -16.31 -30.79 7.78
N SER A 462 -17.38 -30.00 7.74
CA SER A 462 -18.74 -30.49 7.96
C SER A 462 -19.17 -31.56 6.95
N LYS A 463 -18.52 -31.61 5.80
CA LYS A 463 -18.72 -32.62 4.74
C LYS A 463 -17.69 -33.76 4.81
N GLY A 464 -16.91 -33.84 5.90
CA GLY A 464 -15.85 -34.84 6.05
C GLY A 464 -14.68 -34.69 5.06
N GLN A 465 -14.53 -33.50 4.46
CA GLN A 465 -13.44 -33.21 3.52
C GLN A 465 -12.33 -32.46 4.24
N PRO A 466 -11.05 -32.71 3.90
CA PRO A 466 -9.94 -31.90 4.39
C PRO A 466 -9.96 -30.50 3.75
N GLY A 467 -9.23 -29.57 4.33
CA GLY A 467 -8.92 -28.31 3.67
C GLY A 467 -8.14 -28.53 2.36
N GLU A 468 -8.20 -27.58 1.46
CA GLU A 468 -7.49 -27.64 0.18
C GLU A 468 -5.98 -27.44 0.39
N PHE A 469 -5.61 -26.51 1.25
CA PHE A 469 -4.22 -26.07 1.46
C PHE A 469 -3.62 -26.62 2.76
N VAL A 470 -4.42 -26.79 3.81
CA VAL A 470 -3.98 -27.32 5.11
C VAL A 470 -4.70 -28.64 5.38
N LYS A 471 -3.92 -29.74 5.44
CA LYS A 471 -4.44 -31.10 5.61
C LYS A 471 -4.37 -31.57 7.05
#